data_b41df35bf849f8b120daad45e8cc10e2
#
_entry.id   b41df35bf849f8b120daad45e8cc10e2
#
_cell.length_a   1.000
_cell.length_b   1.000
_cell.length_c   1.000
_cell.angle_alpha   90.00
_cell.angle_beta   90.00
_cell.angle_gamma   90.00
#
_symmetry.space_group_name_H-M   'P 1'
#
loop_
_entity.id
_entity.type
_entity.pdbx_description
1 polymer ?
#
loop_
_entity_poly.entity_id
_entity_poly.type
_entity_poly.pdbx_seq_one_letter_code
_entity_poly.pdbx_strand_id
1 'polypeptide(L)'
;MNGIAILAIIVFIVILNNTSLQARIKQWYAKILNKRRALIFDHQYLEIKAFYLYRFKTIPNATLIDGVDVTKSYAYIHSTLNKSIVDLYQNCFYNHSEATQQFYKTILVLDNKVMIELAGQCVRILYPGNRYGFADNIIKALSEYRLPEKMQDFEINIISFFNGCLDLKPLPIQPTVLDLNLHYNDDFIAVDALIRERLNNQQDKGIVLLHGIPGTGKTTYLRHLVGSLKKKVLFLSPSVAGNLMNPDFIDLLIDNPNSILVIEDAENIMMDRKINSGSSVSNLLNLSDGLLSDCLNVQIICTFNSSLNMIDSALMRQGRMIARYEFGKLHVSKAQQLSKHFGFNNVITKPMTIAEIAGQAEALHADTAVRTIGFRQQEPLEN
;
A
#
# COMPACT_ATOMS: atom_id res chain seq x y z
N MET A 1 -69.40 0.57 0.06
CA MET A 1 -67.97 1.05 0.27
C MET A 1 -67.40 0.14 1.33
N ASN A 2 -66.23 -0.51 1.00
CA ASN A 2 -65.59 -1.47 1.89
C ASN A 2 -65.06 -0.75 3.12
N GLY A 3 -65.26 -1.30 4.33
CA GLY A 3 -64.83 -0.73 5.60
C GLY A 3 -63.36 -0.26 5.62
N ILE A 4 -62.48 -0.87 4.81
CA ILE A 4 -61.06 -0.47 4.59
C ILE A 4 -60.96 0.92 3.93
N ALA A 5 -61.84 1.24 2.98
CA ALA A 5 -61.82 2.56 2.31
C ALA A 5 -62.29 3.68 3.26
N ILE A 6 -63.24 3.40 4.14
CA ILE A 6 -63.75 4.36 5.16
C ILE A 6 -62.60 4.61 6.19
N LEU A 7 -61.91 3.56 6.64
CA LEU A 7 -60.79 3.68 7.57
C LEU A 7 -59.64 4.49 6.98
N ALA A 8 -59.30 4.25 5.70
CA ALA A 8 -58.28 5.01 4.99
C ALA A 8 -58.59 6.51 4.86
N ILE A 9 -59.86 6.83 4.61
CA ILE A 9 -60.32 8.23 4.53
C ILE A 9 -60.24 8.90 5.91
N ILE A 10 -60.65 8.21 6.98
CA ILE A 10 -60.59 8.73 8.35
C ILE A 10 -59.11 8.99 8.74
N VAL A 11 -58.21 8.05 8.47
CA VAL A 11 -56.79 8.22 8.72
C VAL A 11 -56.21 9.41 7.93
N PHE A 12 -56.59 9.55 6.68
CA PHE A 12 -56.17 10.68 5.83
C PHE A 12 -56.68 12.03 6.36
N ILE A 13 -57.91 12.11 6.82
CA ILE A 13 -58.50 13.34 7.43
C ILE A 13 -57.77 13.68 8.75
N VAL A 14 -57.48 12.68 9.59
CA VAL A 14 -56.75 12.88 10.85
C VAL A 14 -55.30 13.40 10.57
N ILE A 15 -54.64 12.89 9.52
CA ILE A 15 -53.33 13.37 9.11
C ILE A 15 -53.42 14.81 8.59
N LEU A 16 -54.43 15.15 7.80
CA LEU A 16 -54.64 16.50 7.27
C LEU A 16 -54.93 17.55 8.36
N ASN A 17 -55.61 17.18 9.41
CA ASN A 17 -56.01 18.11 10.49
C ASN A 17 -55.03 18.20 11.66
N ASN A 18 -53.96 17.34 11.66
CA ASN A 18 -53.00 17.32 12.73
C ASN A 18 -51.63 17.81 12.24
N THR A 19 -51.37 19.11 12.44
CA THR A 19 -50.13 19.80 12.02
C THR A 19 -48.88 19.18 12.64
N SER A 20 -48.94 18.67 13.88
CA SER A 20 -47.84 18.04 14.57
C SER A 20 -47.50 16.66 13.97
N LEU A 21 -48.53 15.92 13.53
CA LEU A 21 -48.39 14.63 12.87
C LEU A 21 -47.81 14.79 11.45
N GLN A 22 -48.25 15.82 10.73
CA GLN A 22 -47.68 16.18 9.42
C GLN A 22 -46.23 16.54 9.53
N ALA A 23 -45.80 17.31 10.55
CA ALA A 23 -44.44 17.68 10.80
C ALA A 23 -43.57 16.45 11.11
N ARG A 24 -44.09 15.50 11.91
CA ARG A 24 -43.41 14.22 12.21
C ARG A 24 -43.23 13.34 10.98
N ILE A 25 -44.26 13.23 10.16
CA ILE A 25 -44.20 12.47 8.89
C ILE A 25 -43.21 13.12 7.94
N LYS A 26 -43.20 14.45 7.79
CA LYS A 26 -42.21 15.19 7.00
C LYS A 26 -40.77 14.97 7.51
N GLN A 27 -40.57 15.05 8.82
CA GLN A 27 -39.28 14.78 9.43
C GLN A 27 -38.80 13.33 9.23
N TRP A 28 -39.69 12.37 9.39
CA TRP A 28 -39.41 10.95 9.15
C TRP A 28 -39.04 10.68 7.68
N TYR A 29 -39.85 11.26 6.75
CA TYR A 29 -39.60 11.17 5.32
C TYR A 29 -38.29 11.85 4.93
N ALA A 30 -38.00 13.00 5.50
CA ALA A 30 -36.72 13.70 5.33
C ALA A 30 -35.51 12.88 5.88
N LYS A 31 -35.69 12.20 7.02
CA LYS A 31 -34.70 11.29 7.59
C LYS A 31 -34.39 10.10 6.68
N ILE A 32 -35.42 9.49 6.08
CA ILE A 32 -35.28 8.38 5.13
C ILE A 32 -34.59 8.86 3.84
N LEU A 33 -34.99 10.02 3.31
CA LEU A 33 -34.37 10.60 2.12
C LEU A 33 -32.94 10.99 2.38
N ASN A 34 -32.63 11.57 3.52
CA ASN A 34 -31.24 11.94 3.88
C ASN A 34 -30.36 10.70 4.11
N LYS A 35 -30.90 9.63 4.70
CA LYS A 35 -30.17 8.36 4.84
C LYS A 35 -29.86 7.72 3.47
N ARG A 36 -30.77 7.83 2.50
CA ARG A 36 -30.53 7.37 1.13
C ARG A 36 -29.53 8.28 0.37
N ARG A 37 -29.55 9.58 0.63
CA ARG A 37 -28.60 10.53 0.07
C ARG A 37 -27.18 10.35 0.62
N ALA A 38 -27.04 10.00 1.88
CA ALA A 38 -25.75 9.72 2.50
C ALA A 38 -25.01 8.53 1.86
N LEU A 39 -25.72 7.58 1.24
CA LEU A 39 -25.13 6.45 0.51
C LEU A 39 -24.52 6.82 -0.86
N ILE A 40 -24.80 8.04 -1.37
CA ILE A 40 -24.27 8.51 -2.66
C ILE A 40 -22.84 9.04 -2.50
N PHE A 41 -22.47 9.42 -1.27
CA PHE A 41 -21.14 9.94 -0.96
C PHE A 41 -20.29 8.85 -0.34
N ASP A 42 -19.06 8.72 -0.82
CA ASP A 42 -17.98 8.00 -0.16
C ASP A 42 -17.09 8.99 0.60
N HIS A 43 -16.00 8.48 1.22
CA HIS A 43 -15.08 9.33 1.98
C HIS A 43 -14.34 10.38 1.12
N GLN A 44 -14.34 10.22 -0.19
CA GLN A 44 -13.61 11.09 -1.10
C GLN A 44 -14.51 12.02 -1.90
N TYR A 45 -15.70 11.60 -2.30
CA TYR A 45 -16.68 12.40 -3.07
C TYR A 45 -17.95 11.57 -3.35
N LEU A 46 -18.39 11.50 -4.63
CA LEU A 46 -19.55 10.73 -5.07
C LEU A 46 -19.14 9.28 -5.40
N GLU A 47 -19.86 8.31 -4.84
CA GLU A 47 -19.79 6.92 -5.27
C GLU A 47 -20.64 6.73 -6.52
N ILE A 48 -20.01 6.52 -7.67
CA ILE A 48 -20.69 6.57 -8.97
C ILE A 48 -21.79 5.50 -9.14
N LYS A 49 -21.62 4.29 -8.57
CA LYS A 49 -22.63 3.22 -8.69
C LYS A 49 -23.89 3.54 -7.90
N ALA A 50 -23.71 4.05 -6.67
CA ALA A 50 -24.83 4.51 -5.86
C ALA A 50 -25.51 5.74 -6.47
N PHE A 51 -24.72 6.65 -7.04
CA PHE A 51 -25.23 7.82 -7.74
C PHE A 51 -25.99 7.43 -9.01
N TYR A 52 -25.51 6.46 -9.78
CA TYR A 52 -26.20 5.93 -10.95
C TYR A 52 -27.57 5.35 -10.57
N LEU A 53 -27.61 4.47 -9.55
CA LEU A 53 -28.84 3.89 -9.05
C LEU A 53 -29.83 4.95 -8.54
N TYR A 54 -29.30 5.97 -7.84
CA TYR A 54 -30.11 7.09 -7.39
C TYR A 54 -30.75 7.86 -8.55
N ARG A 55 -29.96 8.17 -9.59
CA ARG A 55 -30.36 9.00 -10.72
C ARG A 55 -31.29 8.27 -11.69
N PHE A 56 -30.98 7.03 -12.03
CA PHE A 56 -31.66 6.30 -13.11
C PHE A 56 -32.56 5.17 -12.63
N LYS A 57 -32.57 4.84 -11.34
CA LYS A 57 -33.38 3.78 -10.70
C LYS A 57 -33.19 2.39 -11.33
N THR A 58 -32.06 2.15 -11.96
CA THR A 58 -31.69 0.87 -12.61
C THR A 58 -30.27 0.49 -12.23
N ILE A 59 -29.98 -0.81 -12.22
CA ILE A 59 -28.62 -1.32 -12.01
C ILE A 59 -27.85 -1.21 -13.34
N PRO A 60 -26.67 -0.56 -13.35
CA PRO A 60 -25.87 -0.46 -14.56
C PRO A 60 -25.00 -1.69 -14.81
N ASN A 61 -24.63 -1.91 -16.08
CA ASN A 61 -23.38 -2.56 -16.40
C ASN A 61 -22.23 -1.59 -16.18
N ALA A 62 -21.03 -2.12 -15.87
CA ALA A 62 -19.85 -1.32 -15.60
C ALA A 62 -18.68 -1.85 -16.41
N THR A 63 -17.96 -0.95 -17.08
CA THR A 63 -16.66 -1.24 -17.70
C THR A 63 -15.63 -0.28 -17.13
N LEU A 64 -14.49 -0.82 -16.71
CA LEU A 64 -13.32 -0.06 -16.24
C LEU A 64 -12.23 -0.13 -17.31
N ILE A 65 -11.70 1.03 -17.69
CA ILE A 65 -10.52 1.16 -18.54
C ILE A 65 -9.43 1.69 -17.64
N ASP A 66 -8.37 0.93 -17.46
CA ASP A 66 -7.23 1.27 -16.63
C ASP A 66 -6.01 1.66 -17.47
N GLY A 67 -5.09 2.41 -16.87
CA GLY A 67 -3.84 2.82 -17.51
C GLY A 67 -4.02 3.82 -18.66
N VAL A 68 -4.97 4.75 -18.56
CA VAL A 68 -5.22 5.78 -19.58
C VAL A 68 -4.93 7.20 -19.05
N ASP A 69 -4.49 8.06 -19.96
CA ASP A 69 -4.35 9.50 -19.70
C ASP A 69 -5.74 10.13 -19.53
N VAL A 70 -6.13 10.36 -18.28
CA VAL A 70 -7.45 10.87 -17.91
C VAL A 70 -7.69 12.27 -18.48
N THR A 71 -6.65 13.10 -18.59
CA THR A 71 -6.77 14.46 -19.13
C THR A 71 -7.12 14.44 -20.63
N LYS A 72 -6.40 13.61 -21.40
CA LYS A 72 -6.70 13.43 -22.83
C LYS A 72 -8.04 12.72 -23.03
N SER A 73 -8.34 11.73 -22.20
CA SER A 73 -9.63 11.03 -22.22
C SER A 73 -10.80 11.98 -21.95
N TYR A 74 -10.65 12.89 -20.97
CA TYR A 74 -11.66 13.92 -20.70
C TYR A 74 -11.84 14.85 -21.89
N ALA A 75 -10.75 15.37 -22.48
CA ALA A 75 -10.79 16.25 -23.63
C ALA A 75 -11.51 15.60 -24.82
N TYR A 76 -11.20 14.33 -25.10
CA TYR A 76 -11.87 13.56 -26.16
C TYR A 76 -13.36 13.37 -25.87
N ILE A 77 -13.74 12.91 -24.69
CA ILE A 77 -15.14 12.68 -24.31
C ILE A 77 -15.93 13.99 -24.38
N HIS A 78 -15.36 15.07 -23.84
CA HIS A 78 -16.01 16.38 -23.83
C HIS A 78 -16.20 16.91 -25.24
N SER A 79 -15.21 16.79 -26.13
CA SER A 79 -15.34 17.26 -27.53
C SER A 79 -16.34 16.42 -28.34
N THR A 80 -16.35 15.10 -28.13
CA THR A 80 -17.15 14.16 -28.92
C THR A 80 -18.60 14.08 -28.44
N LEU A 81 -18.81 14.10 -27.10
CA LEU A 81 -20.12 13.87 -26.47
C LEU A 81 -20.71 15.13 -25.84
N ASN A 82 -20.18 16.32 -26.11
CA ASN A 82 -20.62 17.59 -25.48
C ASN A 82 -22.13 17.81 -25.54
N LYS A 83 -22.77 17.50 -26.68
CA LYS A 83 -24.21 17.67 -26.88
C LYS A 83 -25.06 16.68 -26.04
N SER A 84 -24.47 15.58 -25.63
CA SER A 84 -25.16 14.54 -24.81
C SER A 84 -24.88 14.67 -23.32
N ILE A 85 -23.95 15.54 -22.90
CA ILE A 85 -23.66 15.78 -21.49
C ILE A 85 -24.80 16.61 -20.88
N VAL A 86 -25.48 16.00 -19.89
CA VAL A 86 -26.58 16.63 -19.15
C VAL A 86 -26.07 17.28 -17.87
N ASP A 87 -25.19 16.59 -17.14
CA ASP A 87 -24.63 17.07 -15.88
C ASP A 87 -23.13 16.74 -15.80
N LEU A 88 -22.38 17.58 -15.11
CA LEU A 88 -20.95 17.44 -14.84
C LEU A 88 -20.70 17.67 -13.34
N TYR A 89 -20.03 16.72 -12.69
CA TYR A 89 -19.65 16.81 -11.28
C TYR A 89 -18.15 16.62 -11.18
N GLN A 90 -17.48 17.53 -10.45
CA GLN A 90 -16.02 17.51 -10.32
C GLN A 90 -15.60 17.69 -8.87
N ASN A 91 -14.67 16.84 -8.43
CA ASN A 91 -13.93 17.04 -7.20
C ASN A 91 -12.55 17.58 -7.56
N CYS A 92 -12.24 18.78 -7.12
CA CYS A 92 -10.98 19.46 -7.45
C CYS A 92 -10.28 19.98 -6.19
N PHE A 93 -8.98 20.09 -6.30
CA PHE A 93 -8.11 20.71 -5.31
C PHE A 93 -7.38 21.88 -5.97
N TYR A 94 -7.30 22.99 -5.27
CA TYR A 94 -6.52 24.14 -5.71
C TYR A 94 -5.13 24.10 -5.05
N ASN A 95 -4.09 23.96 -5.89
CA ASN A 95 -2.72 24.02 -5.43
C ASN A 95 -2.26 25.47 -5.39
N HIS A 96 -2.12 26.03 -4.19
CA HIS A 96 -1.70 27.42 -4.01
C HIS A 96 -0.26 27.69 -4.46
N SER A 97 0.65 26.71 -4.38
CA SER A 97 2.06 26.87 -4.77
C SER A 97 2.23 26.97 -6.30
N GLU A 98 1.40 26.29 -7.05
CA GLU A 98 1.44 26.25 -8.51
C GLU A 98 0.36 27.10 -9.17
N ALA A 99 -0.53 27.70 -8.36
CA ALA A 99 -1.72 28.44 -8.80
C ALA A 99 -2.57 27.66 -9.80
N THR A 100 -2.67 26.33 -9.64
CA THR A 100 -3.36 25.41 -10.54
C THR A 100 -4.50 24.67 -9.86
N GLN A 101 -5.54 24.34 -10.61
CA GLN A 101 -6.65 23.52 -10.18
C GLN A 101 -6.44 22.10 -10.70
N GLN A 102 -6.39 21.11 -9.78
CA GLN A 102 -6.26 19.69 -10.10
C GLN A 102 -7.57 18.98 -9.85
N PHE A 103 -8.03 18.19 -10.81
CA PHE A 103 -9.27 17.43 -10.72
C PHE A 103 -8.96 15.97 -10.33
N TYR A 104 -9.41 15.55 -9.14
CA TYR A 104 -9.22 14.19 -8.68
C TYR A 104 -10.26 13.23 -9.25
N LYS A 105 -11.49 13.71 -9.44
CA LYS A 105 -12.60 12.91 -9.94
C LYS A 105 -13.53 13.79 -10.76
N THR A 106 -13.84 13.34 -11.96
CA THR A 106 -14.83 13.97 -12.84
C THR A 106 -15.90 12.94 -13.19
N ILE A 107 -17.16 13.28 -13.03
CA ILE A 107 -18.31 12.42 -13.38
C ILE A 107 -19.15 13.17 -14.42
N LEU A 108 -19.30 12.57 -15.58
CA LEU A 108 -20.14 13.02 -16.68
C LEU A 108 -21.43 12.20 -16.70
N VAL A 109 -22.57 12.87 -16.74
CA VAL A 109 -23.89 12.24 -16.89
C VAL A 109 -24.40 12.54 -18.29
N LEU A 110 -24.74 11.50 -19.04
CA LEU A 110 -25.22 11.64 -20.40
C LEU A 110 -26.77 11.43 -20.48
N ASP A 111 -27.39 11.99 -21.51
CA ASP A 111 -28.83 11.93 -21.79
C ASP A 111 -29.35 10.50 -22.00
N ASN A 112 -28.49 9.59 -22.48
CA ASN A 112 -28.80 8.20 -22.79
C ASN A 112 -28.63 7.24 -21.57
N LYS A 113 -28.66 7.75 -20.35
CA LYS A 113 -28.46 7.04 -19.07
C LYS A 113 -27.07 6.40 -18.93
N VAL A 114 -26.06 6.96 -19.55
CA VAL A 114 -24.65 6.60 -19.36
C VAL A 114 -24.03 7.57 -18.37
N MET A 115 -23.21 7.06 -17.46
CA MET A 115 -22.32 7.85 -16.61
C MET A 115 -20.86 7.46 -16.88
N ILE A 116 -19.99 8.45 -16.93
CA ILE A 116 -18.54 8.26 -17.14
C ILE A 116 -17.83 8.92 -15.97
N GLU A 117 -17.05 8.14 -15.23
CA GLU A 117 -16.16 8.63 -14.19
C GLU A 117 -14.73 8.59 -14.70
N LEU A 118 -14.02 9.69 -14.49
CA LEU A 118 -12.59 9.82 -14.74
C LEU A 118 -11.91 10.11 -13.40
N ALA A 119 -11.02 9.23 -12.98
CA ALA A 119 -10.29 9.37 -11.72
C ALA A 119 -8.93 8.66 -11.77
N GLY A 120 -7.87 9.32 -11.27
CA GLY A 120 -6.52 8.77 -11.30
C GLY A 120 -6.02 8.49 -12.72
N GLN A 121 -5.85 7.23 -13.08
CA GLN A 121 -5.51 6.77 -14.44
C GLN A 121 -6.60 5.85 -15.02
N CYS A 122 -7.81 5.94 -14.47
CA CYS A 122 -8.93 5.06 -14.82
C CYS A 122 -10.10 5.84 -15.37
N VAL A 123 -10.80 5.25 -16.33
CA VAL A 123 -12.11 5.68 -16.80
C VAL A 123 -13.11 4.56 -16.57
N ARG A 124 -14.17 4.85 -15.79
CA ARG A 124 -15.26 3.91 -15.56
C ARG A 124 -16.51 4.37 -16.28
N ILE A 125 -17.12 3.47 -17.05
CA ILE A 125 -18.32 3.71 -17.80
C ILE A 125 -19.44 2.86 -17.23
N LEU A 126 -20.51 3.51 -16.77
CA LEU A 126 -21.73 2.86 -16.30
C LEU A 126 -22.84 3.07 -17.34
N TYR A 127 -23.49 2.00 -17.76
CA TYR A 127 -24.49 2.04 -18.84
C TYR A 127 -25.59 1.00 -18.65
N PRO A 128 -26.82 1.24 -19.17
CA PRO A 128 -27.87 0.23 -19.16
C PRO A 128 -27.56 -0.90 -20.14
N GLY A 129 -28.10 -2.10 -19.90
CA GLY A 129 -27.78 -3.33 -20.63
C GLY A 129 -27.89 -3.24 -22.16
N ASN A 130 -28.77 -2.37 -22.69
CA ASN A 130 -28.97 -2.15 -24.13
C ASN A 130 -27.98 -1.15 -24.76
N ARG A 131 -26.98 -0.66 -24.04
CA ARG A 131 -26.01 0.36 -24.50
C ARG A 131 -24.55 -0.15 -24.58
N TYR A 132 -24.38 -1.47 -24.67
CA TYR A 132 -23.04 -2.06 -24.77
C TYR A 132 -22.24 -1.51 -25.98
N GLY A 133 -22.84 -1.40 -27.16
CA GLY A 133 -22.14 -0.87 -28.33
C GLY A 133 -21.67 0.57 -28.20
N PHE A 134 -22.43 1.40 -27.46
CA PHE A 134 -21.99 2.75 -27.13
C PHE A 134 -20.75 2.76 -26.22
N ALA A 135 -20.76 1.92 -25.18
CA ALA A 135 -19.64 1.77 -24.27
C ALA A 135 -18.41 1.24 -25.01
N ASP A 136 -18.56 0.23 -25.87
CA ASP A 136 -17.50 -0.36 -26.67
C ASP A 136 -16.80 0.66 -27.60
N ASN A 137 -17.57 1.56 -28.22
CA ASN A 137 -17.01 2.64 -29.04
C ASN A 137 -16.14 3.60 -28.23
N ILE A 138 -16.56 3.95 -27.01
CA ILE A 138 -15.75 4.79 -26.12
C ILE A 138 -14.49 4.06 -25.70
N ILE A 139 -14.60 2.77 -25.32
CA ILE A 139 -13.46 1.93 -24.93
C ILE A 139 -12.39 1.91 -26.03
N LYS A 140 -12.81 1.65 -27.28
CA LYS A 140 -11.91 1.64 -28.44
C LYS A 140 -11.21 2.98 -28.64
N ALA A 141 -11.94 4.06 -28.56
CA ALA A 141 -11.37 5.39 -28.74
C ALA A 141 -10.38 5.76 -27.60
N LEU A 142 -10.71 5.41 -26.36
CA LEU A 142 -9.85 5.70 -25.23
C LEU A 142 -8.60 4.80 -25.15
N SER A 143 -8.61 3.65 -25.83
CA SER A 143 -7.43 2.78 -25.93
C SER A 143 -6.25 3.48 -26.63
N GLU A 144 -6.50 4.50 -27.45
CA GLU A 144 -5.46 5.33 -28.08
C GLU A 144 -4.74 6.23 -27.08
N TYR A 145 -5.36 6.55 -25.94
CA TYR A 145 -4.79 7.36 -24.87
C TYR A 145 -4.18 6.52 -23.76
N ARG A 146 -3.90 5.22 -24.02
CA ARG A 146 -3.21 4.36 -23.08
C ARG A 146 -1.87 4.97 -22.70
N LEU A 147 -1.65 5.12 -21.44
CA LEU A 147 -0.34 5.51 -20.93
C LEU A 147 0.66 4.41 -21.30
N PRO A 148 1.87 4.76 -21.76
CA PRO A 148 2.91 3.77 -21.88
C PRO A 148 2.99 3.05 -20.52
N GLU A 149 3.09 1.71 -20.55
CA GLU A 149 3.44 0.99 -19.33
C GLU A 149 4.66 1.72 -18.78
N LYS A 150 4.49 2.42 -17.65
CA LYS A 150 5.65 2.95 -16.94
C LYS A 150 6.53 1.72 -16.78
N MET A 151 7.73 1.75 -17.38
CA MET A 151 8.81 0.89 -16.93
C MET A 151 8.77 1.04 -15.42
N GLN A 152 8.46 -0.04 -14.71
CA GLN A 152 8.16 -0.04 -13.30
C GLN A 152 9.24 0.79 -12.62
N ASP A 153 8.93 2.05 -12.29
CA ASP A 153 9.68 2.76 -11.28
C ASP A 153 9.69 1.78 -10.13
N PHE A 154 10.86 1.42 -9.64
CA PHE A 154 11.00 0.45 -8.56
C PHE A 154 10.02 0.82 -7.47
N GLU A 155 9.00 0.00 -7.30
CA GLU A 155 7.94 0.25 -6.34
C GLU A 155 7.82 -0.91 -5.35
N ILE A 156 7.51 -0.57 -4.14
CA ILE A 156 7.05 -1.53 -3.15
C ILE A 156 5.56 -1.33 -2.93
N ASN A 157 4.85 -2.41 -2.71
CA ASN A 157 3.43 -2.36 -2.43
C ASN A 157 3.22 -2.56 -0.92
N ILE A 158 2.87 -1.49 -0.22
CA ILE A 158 2.59 -1.58 1.23
C ILE A 158 1.24 -2.24 1.44
N ILE A 159 1.24 -3.30 2.25
CA ILE A 159 0.01 -3.93 2.71
C ILE A 159 -0.57 -3.07 3.83
N SER A 160 -1.74 -2.50 3.61
CA SER A 160 -2.43 -1.61 4.54
C SER A 160 -3.87 -2.02 4.75
N PHE A 161 -4.42 -1.72 5.94
CA PHE A 161 -5.84 -1.88 6.23
C PHE A 161 -6.59 -0.62 5.78
N PHE A 162 -7.55 -0.82 4.87
CA PHE A 162 -8.42 0.26 4.41
C PHE A 162 -9.87 -0.24 4.36
N ASN A 163 -10.80 0.48 4.99
CA ASN A 163 -12.23 0.13 5.06
C ASN A 163 -12.53 -1.30 5.53
N GLY A 164 -11.70 -1.85 6.41
CA GLY A 164 -11.88 -3.19 6.95
C GLY A 164 -11.32 -4.32 6.08
N CYS A 165 -10.73 -4.00 4.93
CA CYS A 165 -10.06 -4.95 4.03
C CYS A 165 -8.58 -4.63 3.91
N LEU A 166 -7.77 -5.64 3.58
CA LEU A 166 -6.37 -5.45 3.18
C LEU A 166 -6.31 -4.94 1.75
N ASP A 167 -5.46 -3.94 1.52
CA ASP A 167 -5.23 -3.34 0.22
C ASP A 167 -3.75 -3.07 0.00
N LEU A 168 -3.33 -3.03 -1.27
CA LEU A 168 -1.96 -2.74 -1.68
C LEU A 168 -1.83 -1.28 -2.11
N LYS A 169 -0.95 -0.55 -1.44
CA LYS A 169 -0.61 0.83 -1.83
C LYS A 169 0.77 0.86 -2.47
N PRO A 170 0.88 1.09 -3.79
CA PRO A 170 2.16 1.22 -4.45
C PRO A 170 2.86 2.51 -3.98
N LEU A 171 4.13 2.38 -3.58
CA LEU A 171 5.02 3.49 -3.26
C LEU A 171 6.27 3.41 -4.12
N PRO A 172 6.59 4.46 -4.88
CA PRO A 172 7.83 4.52 -5.62
C PRO A 172 9.00 4.55 -4.65
N ILE A 173 10.01 3.73 -4.89
CA ILE A 173 11.29 3.77 -4.18
C ILE A 173 12.38 4.19 -5.15
N GLN A 174 13.28 5.06 -4.68
CA GLN A 174 14.48 5.34 -5.46
C GLN A 174 15.45 4.17 -5.30
N PRO A 175 15.89 3.53 -6.42
CA PRO A 175 16.85 2.45 -6.34
C PRO A 175 18.15 2.97 -5.75
N THR A 176 18.65 2.29 -4.74
CA THR A 176 19.96 2.59 -4.17
C THR A 176 21.01 1.87 -4.98
N VAL A 177 21.88 2.61 -5.67
CA VAL A 177 23.06 2.02 -6.29
C VAL A 177 24.10 1.77 -5.20
N LEU A 178 24.41 0.51 -4.96
CA LEU A 178 25.29 0.10 -3.87
C LEU A 178 26.41 -0.80 -4.43
N ASP A 179 27.65 -0.39 -4.19
CA ASP A 179 28.80 -1.26 -4.42
C ASP A 179 28.93 -2.25 -3.25
N LEU A 180 28.50 -3.49 -3.47
CA LEU A 180 28.51 -4.52 -2.44
C LEU A 180 29.94 -4.85 -1.97
N ASN A 181 30.93 -4.82 -2.87
CA ASN A 181 32.30 -5.09 -2.52
C ASN A 181 32.89 -4.05 -1.56
N LEU A 182 32.40 -2.83 -1.63
CA LEU A 182 32.85 -1.75 -0.76
C LEU A 182 32.11 -1.74 0.59
N HIS A 183 30.80 -2.06 0.58
CA HIS A 183 29.94 -1.89 1.73
C HIS A 183 29.79 -3.15 2.61
N TYR A 184 30.18 -4.33 2.11
CA TYR A 184 30.05 -5.59 2.85
C TYR A 184 31.35 -6.41 2.81
N ASN A 185 31.45 -7.39 3.69
CA ASN A 185 32.56 -8.34 3.67
C ASN A 185 32.46 -9.27 2.44
N ASP A 186 33.59 -9.83 2.00
CA ASP A 186 33.68 -10.57 0.73
C ASP A 186 32.82 -11.83 0.68
N ASP A 187 32.53 -12.45 1.84
CA ASP A 187 31.68 -13.63 1.99
C ASP A 187 30.21 -13.36 1.61
N PHE A 188 29.80 -12.09 1.65
CA PHE A 188 28.43 -11.71 1.29
C PHE A 188 28.14 -11.80 -0.21
N ILE A 189 29.13 -11.60 -1.05
CA ILE A 189 28.94 -11.54 -2.52
C ILE A 189 28.33 -12.82 -3.08
N ALA A 190 28.81 -13.97 -2.63
CA ALA A 190 28.25 -15.26 -3.05
C ALA A 190 26.81 -15.47 -2.56
N VAL A 191 26.50 -14.97 -1.37
CA VAL A 191 25.15 -15.04 -0.79
C VAL A 191 24.18 -14.13 -1.54
N ASP A 192 24.59 -12.89 -1.89
CA ASP A 192 23.81 -11.98 -2.70
C ASP A 192 23.47 -12.58 -4.07
N ALA A 193 24.47 -13.19 -4.74
CA ALA A 193 24.26 -13.84 -6.04
C ALA A 193 23.18 -14.94 -5.96
N LEU A 194 23.24 -15.80 -4.94
CA LEU A 194 22.24 -16.84 -4.69
C LEU A 194 20.86 -16.24 -4.41
N ILE A 195 20.79 -15.20 -3.59
CA ILE A 195 19.52 -14.53 -3.25
C ILE A 195 18.88 -13.97 -4.52
N ARG A 196 19.63 -13.23 -5.35
CA ARG A 196 19.11 -12.64 -6.59
C ARG A 196 18.67 -13.68 -7.61
N GLU A 197 19.46 -14.73 -7.78
CA GLU A 197 19.09 -15.85 -8.66
C GLU A 197 17.75 -16.44 -8.25
N ARG A 198 17.63 -16.86 -6.99
CA ARG A 198 16.44 -17.51 -6.47
C ARG A 198 15.21 -16.59 -6.45
N LEU A 199 15.37 -15.33 -6.04
CA LEU A 199 14.25 -14.38 -6.01
C LEU A 199 13.71 -14.02 -7.39
N ASN A 200 14.53 -14.09 -8.45
CA ASN A 200 14.07 -13.83 -9.82
C ASN A 200 13.48 -15.07 -10.51
N ASN A 201 13.64 -16.27 -9.95
CA ASN A 201 13.06 -17.48 -10.52
C ASN A 201 11.53 -17.48 -10.38
N GLN A 202 10.82 -17.76 -11.47
CA GLN A 202 9.37 -17.98 -11.44
C GLN A 202 9.06 -19.29 -10.71
N GLN A 203 7.88 -19.34 -10.07
CA GLN A 203 7.41 -20.52 -9.35
C GLN A 203 8.39 -21.04 -8.29
N ASP A 204 9.15 -20.15 -7.67
CA ASP A 204 10.05 -20.46 -6.55
C ASP A 204 9.47 -19.93 -5.23
N LYS A 205 9.81 -20.60 -4.16
CA LYS A 205 9.34 -20.33 -2.80
C LYS A 205 10.48 -20.46 -1.79
N GLY A 206 10.27 -19.95 -0.60
CA GLY A 206 11.22 -20.08 0.50
C GLY A 206 11.50 -18.77 1.20
N ILE A 207 12.41 -18.80 2.14
CA ILE A 207 12.70 -17.71 3.07
C ILE A 207 14.16 -17.28 2.94
N VAL A 208 14.38 -15.97 2.86
CA VAL A 208 15.69 -15.33 3.03
C VAL A 208 15.71 -14.70 4.43
N LEU A 209 16.72 -15.04 5.23
CA LEU A 209 16.92 -14.52 6.58
C LEU A 209 18.15 -13.61 6.62
N LEU A 210 17.93 -12.33 6.87
CA LEU A 210 18.97 -11.30 6.93
C LEU A 210 19.03 -10.75 8.36
N HIS A 211 20.07 -11.10 9.11
CA HIS A 211 20.17 -10.70 10.51
C HIS A 211 21.51 -10.03 10.84
N GLY A 212 21.63 -9.52 12.04
CA GLY A 212 22.87 -8.91 12.54
C GLY A 212 22.62 -7.62 13.30
N ILE A 213 23.69 -7.10 13.91
CA ILE A 213 23.62 -5.93 14.77
C ILE A 213 23.12 -4.69 14.02
N PRO A 214 22.47 -3.71 14.71
CA PRO A 214 22.07 -2.44 14.11
C PRO A 214 23.24 -1.69 13.46
N GLY A 215 22.96 -0.94 12.40
CA GLY A 215 23.94 -0.11 11.72
C GLY A 215 24.85 -0.84 10.73
N THR A 216 24.62 -2.12 10.45
CA THR A 216 25.42 -2.92 9.49
C THR A 216 24.92 -2.86 8.05
N GLY A 217 23.87 -2.06 7.75
CA GLY A 217 23.42 -1.82 6.39
C GLY A 217 22.34 -2.79 5.87
N LYS A 218 21.66 -3.57 6.74
CA LYS A 218 20.58 -4.50 6.33
C LYS A 218 19.49 -3.82 5.49
N THR A 219 18.91 -2.73 5.97
CA THR A 219 17.88 -1.97 5.24
C THR A 219 18.43 -1.34 3.95
N THR A 220 19.69 -0.91 3.95
CA THR A 220 20.35 -0.37 2.75
C THR A 220 20.50 -1.45 1.68
N TYR A 221 20.94 -2.65 2.08
CA TYR A 221 21.00 -3.79 1.18
C TYR A 221 19.59 -4.16 0.67
N LEU A 222 18.60 -4.19 1.54
CA LEU A 222 17.22 -4.53 1.16
C LEU A 222 16.67 -3.57 0.09
N ARG A 223 16.91 -2.26 0.24
CA ARG A 223 16.54 -1.25 -0.79
C ARG A 223 17.25 -1.50 -2.12
N HIS A 224 18.55 -1.81 -2.08
CA HIS A 224 19.32 -2.14 -3.27
C HIS A 224 18.81 -3.43 -3.92
N LEU A 225 18.53 -4.48 -3.14
CA LEU A 225 18.00 -5.75 -3.60
C LEU A 225 16.63 -5.56 -4.27
N VAL A 226 15.70 -4.93 -3.58
CA VAL A 226 14.33 -4.68 -4.08
C VAL A 226 14.37 -3.92 -5.41
N GLY A 227 15.25 -2.93 -5.54
CA GLY A 227 15.44 -2.18 -6.78
C GLY A 227 16.03 -2.99 -7.96
N SER A 228 16.40 -4.25 -7.76
CA SER A 228 16.90 -5.14 -8.81
C SER A 228 15.98 -6.31 -9.13
N LEU A 229 14.89 -6.47 -8.37
CA LEU A 229 13.95 -7.58 -8.53
C LEU A 229 12.94 -7.28 -9.63
N LYS A 230 12.55 -8.34 -10.36
CA LYS A 230 11.56 -8.25 -11.45
C LYS A 230 10.15 -8.66 -11.01
N LYS A 231 10.01 -9.11 -9.76
CA LYS A 231 8.74 -9.53 -9.17
C LYS A 231 8.11 -8.41 -8.36
N LYS A 232 6.80 -8.49 -8.19
CA LYS A 232 6.05 -7.60 -7.31
C LYS A 232 6.53 -7.77 -5.88
N VAL A 233 6.90 -6.67 -5.23
CA VAL A 233 7.37 -6.68 -3.85
C VAL A 233 6.26 -6.15 -2.95
N LEU A 234 5.85 -6.99 -1.99
CA LEU A 234 4.85 -6.69 -0.97
C LEU A 234 5.56 -6.39 0.34
N PHE A 235 5.35 -5.22 0.89
CA PHE A 235 5.93 -4.82 2.17
C PHE A 235 4.91 -4.98 3.29
N LEU A 236 5.25 -5.81 4.27
CA LEU A 236 4.42 -6.11 5.42
C LEU A 236 5.03 -5.50 6.67
N SER A 237 4.31 -4.58 7.32
CA SER A 237 4.78 -4.06 8.61
C SER A 237 4.63 -5.12 9.71
N PRO A 238 5.54 -5.14 10.71
CA PRO A 238 5.48 -6.10 11.80
C PRO A 238 4.15 -6.09 12.57
N SER A 239 3.48 -4.95 12.64
CA SER A 239 2.17 -4.82 13.31
C SER A 239 1.05 -5.57 12.59
N VAL A 240 1.13 -5.73 11.28
CA VAL A 240 0.15 -6.48 10.46
C VAL A 240 0.53 -7.95 10.37
N ALA A 241 1.82 -8.26 10.46
CA ALA A 241 2.36 -9.60 10.28
C ALA A 241 1.93 -10.65 11.35
N GLY A 242 1.38 -10.20 12.48
CA GLY A 242 0.76 -11.11 13.47
C GLY A 242 -0.43 -11.91 12.92
N ASN A 243 -1.07 -11.45 11.86
CA ASN A 243 -2.32 -12.00 11.29
C ASN A 243 -2.14 -12.61 9.89
N LEU A 244 -0.98 -13.21 9.59
CA LEU A 244 -0.64 -13.79 8.29
C LEU A 244 -1.59 -14.89 7.77
N MET A 245 -2.41 -15.48 8.64
CA MET A 245 -3.41 -16.50 8.25
C MET A 245 -4.86 -15.96 8.28
N ASN A 246 -5.02 -14.64 8.37
CA ASN A 246 -6.33 -14.04 8.13
C ASN A 246 -6.76 -14.37 6.68
N PRO A 247 -8.01 -14.81 6.45
CA PRO A 247 -8.51 -15.07 5.10
C PRO A 247 -8.25 -13.93 4.11
N ASP A 248 -8.46 -12.67 4.53
CA ASP A 248 -8.19 -11.50 3.69
C ASP A 248 -6.71 -11.40 3.23
N PHE A 249 -5.78 -11.86 4.08
CA PHE A 249 -4.35 -11.87 3.71
C PHE A 249 -4.03 -12.98 2.72
N ILE A 250 -4.66 -14.15 2.89
CA ILE A 250 -4.52 -15.25 1.93
C ILE A 250 -5.11 -14.87 0.58
N ASP A 251 -6.30 -14.25 0.56
CA ASP A 251 -6.93 -13.75 -0.67
C ASP A 251 -6.03 -12.73 -1.38
N LEU A 252 -5.43 -11.81 -0.63
CA LEU A 252 -4.47 -10.84 -1.18
C LEU A 252 -3.26 -11.52 -1.82
N LEU A 253 -2.74 -12.61 -1.24
CA LEU A 253 -1.64 -13.38 -1.84
C LEU A 253 -2.08 -14.21 -3.05
N ILE A 254 -3.30 -14.73 -3.06
CA ILE A 254 -3.90 -15.43 -4.20
C ILE A 254 -4.01 -14.48 -5.41
N ASP A 255 -4.38 -13.23 -5.16
CA ASP A 255 -4.45 -12.19 -6.20
C ASP A 255 -3.06 -11.71 -6.66
N ASN A 256 -2.00 -12.02 -5.90
CA ASN A 256 -0.63 -11.62 -6.19
C ASN A 256 0.36 -12.80 -6.11
N PRO A 257 0.19 -13.84 -6.93
CA PRO A 257 1.09 -14.98 -6.93
C PRO A 257 2.48 -14.59 -7.46
N ASN A 258 3.50 -15.41 -7.16
CA ASN A 258 4.90 -15.15 -7.55
C ASN A 258 5.46 -13.81 -7.03
N SER A 259 4.92 -13.28 -5.94
CA SER A 259 5.38 -12.06 -5.31
C SER A 259 6.48 -12.33 -4.26
N ILE A 260 7.12 -11.27 -3.83
CA ILE A 260 8.12 -11.29 -2.77
C ILE A 260 7.56 -10.53 -1.57
N LEU A 261 7.39 -11.21 -0.43
CA LEU A 261 6.93 -10.62 0.82
C LEU A 261 8.13 -10.18 1.64
N VAL A 262 8.23 -8.90 1.94
CA VAL A 262 9.30 -8.31 2.77
C VAL A 262 8.76 -7.94 4.13
N ILE A 263 9.43 -8.41 5.18
CA ILE A 263 9.11 -8.13 6.59
C ILE A 263 10.38 -7.61 7.26
N GLU A 264 10.42 -6.31 7.54
CA GLU A 264 11.52 -5.72 8.32
C GLU A 264 11.24 -5.84 9.81
N ASP A 265 12.31 -5.95 10.60
CA ASP A 265 12.28 -6.07 12.08
C ASP A 265 11.32 -7.17 12.57
N ALA A 266 11.47 -8.35 11.97
CA ALA A 266 10.58 -9.50 12.15
C ALA A 266 10.81 -10.28 13.47
N GLU A 267 11.50 -9.69 14.46
CA GLU A 267 11.85 -10.35 15.72
C GLU A 267 10.65 -11.03 16.38
N ASN A 268 9.58 -10.26 16.56
CA ASN A 268 8.38 -10.73 17.27
C ASN A 268 7.61 -11.83 16.52
N ILE A 269 7.84 -11.95 15.21
CA ILE A 269 7.17 -12.93 14.35
C ILE A 269 7.95 -14.23 14.30
N MET A 270 9.29 -14.16 14.42
CA MET A 270 10.21 -15.26 14.18
C MET A 270 10.76 -15.90 15.46
N MET A 271 10.48 -15.30 16.63
CA MET A 271 10.93 -15.86 17.92
C MET A 271 10.42 -17.28 18.13
N ASP A 272 11.25 -18.12 18.76
CA ASP A 272 10.91 -19.48 19.13
C ASP A 272 9.56 -19.50 19.87
N ARG A 273 8.69 -20.43 19.48
CA ARG A 273 7.37 -20.66 20.09
C ARG A 273 7.41 -20.95 21.58
N LYS A 274 8.56 -21.39 22.08
CA LYS A 274 8.78 -21.58 23.54
C LYS A 274 8.88 -20.24 24.28
N ILE A 275 9.30 -19.19 23.61
CA ILE A 275 9.46 -17.84 24.17
C ILE A 275 8.21 -17.02 23.92
N ASN A 276 7.61 -17.17 22.72
CA ASN A 276 6.41 -16.45 22.30
C ASN A 276 5.34 -17.46 21.84
N SER A 277 4.23 -17.57 22.56
CA SER A 277 3.12 -18.49 22.28
C SER A 277 2.32 -18.11 21.01
N GLY A 278 2.74 -17.09 20.26
CA GLY A 278 2.07 -16.61 19.04
C GLY A 278 2.12 -17.63 17.89
N SER A 279 1.07 -17.67 17.09
CA SER A 279 0.96 -18.52 15.88
C SER A 279 1.77 -18.03 14.68
N SER A 280 2.46 -16.88 14.79
CA SER A 280 3.08 -16.18 13.68
C SER A 280 4.15 -17.00 12.94
N VAL A 281 4.99 -17.74 13.67
CA VAL A 281 5.98 -18.66 13.08
C VAL A 281 5.31 -19.76 12.27
N SER A 282 4.24 -20.36 12.82
CA SER A 282 3.48 -21.41 12.11
C SER A 282 2.85 -20.87 10.82
N ASN A 283 2.42 -19.64 10.84
CA ASN A 283 1.85 -18.95 9.68
C ASN A 283 2.90 -18.74 8.58
N LEU A 284 4.11 -18.27 8.94
CA LEU A 284 5.23 -18.17 8.00
C LEU A 284 5.63 -19.52 7.42
N LEU A 285 5.64 -20.58 8.25
CA LEU A 285 5.94 -21.94 7.81
C LEU A 285 4.91 -22.43 6.79
N ASN A 286 3.63 -22.17 7.01
CA ASN A 286 2.57 -22.57 6.08
C ASN A 286 2.67 -21.84 4.73
N LEU A 287 3.09 -20.57 4.74
CA LEU A 287 3.30 -19.79 3.51
C LEU A 287 4.56 -20.23 2.75
N SER A 288 5.60 -20.69 3.46
CA SER A 288 6.90 -21.02 2.84
C SER A 288 7.03 -22.47 2.40
N ASP A 289 6.27 -23.40 3.00
CA ASP A 289 6.43 -24.86 2.77
C ASP A 289 5.12 -25.66 2.99
N GLY A 290 3.96 -25.04 3.11
CA GLY A 290 2.66 -25.69 3.18
C GLY A 290 2.05 -25.90 1.80
N LEU A 291 0.88 -26.55 1.75
CA LEU A 291 0.11 -26.71 0.48
C LEU A 291 -0.15 -25.37 -0.20
N LEU A 292 -0.35 -24.29 0.56
CA LEU A 292 -0.53 -22.95 0.02
C LEU A 292 0.72 -22.45 -0.69
N SER A 293 1.93 -22.83 -0.25
CA SER A 293 3.18 -22.36 -0.84
C SER A 293 3.33 -22.80 -2.31
N ASP A 294 2.83 -23.98 -2.67
CA ASP A 294 2.87 -24.51 -4.04
C ASP A 294 1.92 -23.76 -4.99
N CYS A 295 0.84 -23.21 -4.44
CA CYS A 295 -0.13 -22.42 -5.22
C CYS A 295 0.28 -20.96 -5.34
N LEU A 296 0.80 -20.39 -4.25
CA LEU A 296 1.11 -18.97 -4.17
C LEU A 296 2.48 -18.63 -4.76
N ASN A 297 3.46 -19.52 -4.60
CA ASN A 297 4.87 -19.31 -5.00
C ASN A 297 5.43 -17.99 -4.47
N VAL A 298 5.12 -17.67 -3.21
CA VAL A 298 5.57 -16.45 -2.52
C VAL A 298 6.91 -16.72 -1.87
N GLN A 299 7.87 -15.83 -2.12
CA GLN A 299 9.17 -15.82 -1.47
C GLN A 299 9.16 -14.78 -0.36
N ILE A 300 9.80 -15.07 0.76
CA ILE A 300 9.74 -14.21 1.95
C ILE A 300 11.14 -13.73 2.28
N ILE A 301 11.30 -12.43 2.51
CA ILE A 301 12.54 -11.83 3.04
C ILE A 301 12.24 -11.29 4.42
N CYS A 302 12.97 -11.76 5.44
CA CYS A 302 12.86 -11.25 6.80
C CYS A 302 14.18 -10.62 7.24
N THR A 303 14.11 -9.42 7.83
CA THR A 303 15.25 -8.80 8.51
C THR A 303 15.01 -8.77 10.02
N PHE A 304 16.10 -8.88 10.81
CA PHE A 304 16.02 -8.78 12.26
C PHE A 304 17.39 -8.45 12.89
N ASN A 305 17.37 -7.93 14.12
CA ASN A 305 18.56 -7.47 14.84
C ASN A 305 19.08 -8.48 15.86
N SER A 306 18.31 -9.53 16.13
CA SER A 306 18.65 -10.58 17.10
C SER A 306 19.57 -11.66 16.51
N SER A 307 20.20 -12.44 17.39
CA SER A 307 20.96 -13.63 16.99
C SER A 307 20.04 -14.76 16.54
N LEU A 308 20.52 -15.65 15.67
CA LEU A 308 19.78 -16.82 15.17
C LEU A 308 19.30 -17.77 16.27
N ASN A 309 19.94 -17.75 17.45
CA ASN A 309 19.55 -18.60 18.58
C ASN A 309 18.15 -18.31 19.12
N MET A 310 17.61 -17.13 18.80
CA MET A 310 16.26 -16.70 19.18
C MET A 310 15.20 -17.09 18.14
N ILE A 311 15.62 -17.54 16.95
CA ILE A 311 14.74 -17.86 15.83
C ILE A 311 14.29 -19.34 15.91
N ASP A 312 13.03 -19.59 15.60
CA ASP A 312 12.50 -20.97 15.57
C ASP A 312 13.26 -21.82 14.54
N SER A 313 13.82 -22.92 15.01
CA SER A 313 14.64 -23.83 14.18
C SER A 313 13.88 -24.41 12.98
N ALA A 314 12.55 -24.46 13.03
CA ALA A 314 11.74 -24.94 11.93
C ALA A 314 11.84 -24.06 10.66
N LEU A 315 12.14 -22.75 10.81
CA LEU A 315 12.38 -21.84 9.69
C LEU A 315 13.72 -22.12 9.00
N MET A 316 14.67 -22.71 9.70
CA MET A 316 16.03 -22.98 9.19
C MET A 316 16.18 -24.36 8.54
N ARG A 317 15.10 -25.13 8.37
CA ARG A 317 15.16 -26.46 7.75
C ARG A 317 15.51 -26.36 6.26
N GLN A 318 16.28 -27.35 5.77
CA GLN A 318 16.56 -27.49 4.35
C GLN A 318 15.25 -27.60 3.54
N GLY A 319 15.22 -26.99 2.37
CA GLY A 319 14.05 -26.91 1.50
C GLY A 319 13.14 -25.71 1.74
N ARG A 320 13.20 -25.09 2.93
CA ARG A 320 12.46 -23.85 3.25
C ARG A 320 13.29 -22.60 3.04
N MET A 321 14.58 -22.68 3.37
CA MET A 321 15.47 -21.54 3.36
C MET A 321 16.15 -21.40 2.00
N ILE A 322 16.03 -20.21 1.40
CA ILE A 322 16.77 -19.78 0.22
C ILE A 322 18.20 -19.45 0.63
N ALA A 323 18.34 -18.53 1.57
CA ALA A 323 19.62 -18.09 2.10
C ALA A 323 19.48 -17.50 3.51
N ARG A 324 20.59 -17.49 4.22
CA ARG A 324 20.73 -16.73 5.48
C ARG A 324 22.05 -15.99 5.46
N TYR A 325 22.08 -14.80 6.04
CA TYR A 325 23.32 -14.06 6.20
C TYR A 325 23.29 -13.20 7.47
N GLU A 326 24.44 -13.19 8.17
CA GLU A 326 24.68 -12.35 9.33
C GLU A 326 25.49 -11.13 8.94
N PHE A 327 24.87 -9.97 8.98
CA PHE A 327 25.56 -8.70 8.77
C PHE A 327 26.34 -8.30 10.01
N GLY A 328 27.64 -8.61 10.02
CA GLY A 328 28.57 -8.25 11.07
C GLY A 328 29.24 -6.91 10.84
N LYS A 329 30.22 -6.60 11.70
CA LYS A 329 31.12 -5.47 11.49
C LYS A 329 32.01 -5.74 10.27
N LEU A 330 32.35 -4.70 9.52
CA LEU A 330 33.31 -4.78 8.44
C LEU A 330 34.71 -5.07 9.01
N HIS A 331 35.46 -5.94 8.35
CA HIS A 331 36.87 -6.15 8.64
C HIS A 331 37.64 -4.85 8.50
N VAL A 332 38.75 -4.70 9.26
CA VAL A 332 39.50 -3.46 9.32
C VAL A 332 39.87 -2.92 7.93
N SER A 333 40.32 -3.80 7.02
CA SER A 333 40.66 -3.42 5.64
C SER A 333 39.46 -2.83 4.87
N LYS A 334 38.27 -3.47 4.96
CA LYS A 334 37.02 -3.01 4.33
C LYS A 334 36.52 -1.71 4.96
N ALA A 335 36.52 -1.65 6.29
CA ALA A 335 36.17 -0.45 7.02
C ALA A 335 37.06 0.75 6.67
N GLN A 336 38.38 0.52 6.49
CA GLN A 336 39.30 1.56 6.03
C GLN A 336 39.00 2.02 4.60
N GLN A 337 38.67 1.09 3.68
CA GLN A 337 38.30 1.42 2.30
C GLN A 337 37.03 2.25 2.25
N LEU A 338 35.99 1.82 3.00
CA LEU A 338 34.72 2.53 3.07
C LEU A 338 34.88 3.92 3.70
N SER A 339 35.66 4.04 4.78
CA SER A 339 35.98 5.32 5.43
C SER A 339 36.62 6.30 4.44
N LYS A 340 37.61 5.85 3.66
CA LYS A 340 38.23 6.65 2.61
C LYS A 340 37.25 7.06 1.52
N HIS A 341 36.34 6.15 1.14
CA HIS A 341 35.31 6.44 0.15
C HIS A 341 34.38 7.55 0.62
N PHE A 342 34.06 7.58 1.92
CA PHE A 342 33.26 8.67 2.54
C PHE A 342 34.09 9.96 2.76
N GLY A 343 35.38 9.98 2.40
CA GLY A 343 36.25 11.15 2.52
C GLY A 343 36.89 11.30 3.89
N PHE A 344 36.87 10.26 4.75
CA PHE A 344 37.56 10.30 6.04
C PHE A 344 39.00 9.77 5.94
N ASN A 345 39.91 10.45 6.61
CA ASN A 345 41.36 10.07 6.63
C ASN A 345 41.75 9.34 7.92
N ASN A 346 40.83 9.00 8.78
CA ASN A 346 41.13 8.33 10.05
C ASN A 346 41.63 6.91 9.82
N VAL A 347 42.63 6.50 10.61
CA VAL A 347 43.14 5.12 10.58
C VAL A 347 42.20 4.24 11.40
N ILE A 348 41.63 3.24 10.76
CA ILE A 348 40.75 2.27 11.41
C ILE A 348 41.60 1.09 11.91
N THR A 349 41.56 0.83 13.22
CA THR A 349 42.31 -0.23 13.89
C THR A 349 41.46 -1.41 14.37
N LYS A 350 40.13 -1.29 14.33
CA LYS A 350 39.17 -2.33 14.77
C LYS A 350 38.01 -2.47 13.80
N PRO A 351 37.34 -3.63 13.74
CA PRO A 351 36.14 -3.81 12.95
C PRO A 351 35.06 -2.81 13.35
N MET A 352 34.37 -2.21 12.36
CA MET A 352 33.33 -1.18 12.55
C MET A 352 32.08 -1.51 11.75
N THR A 353 30.91 -1.05 12.22
CA THR A 353 29.69 -1.05 11.42
C THR A 353 29.70 0.06 10.40
N ILE A 354 28.86 -0.04 9.35
CA ILE A 354 28.71 1.03 8.35
C ILE A 354 28.26 2.34 9.02
N ALA A 355 27.36 2.27 10.00
CA ALA A 355 26.89 3.45 10.74
C ALA A 355 28.02 4.10 11.56
N GLU A 356 28.85 3.29 12.24
CA GLU A 356 30.03 3.82 12.98
C GLU A 356 31.02 4.52 12.03
N ILE A 357 31.18 4.01 10.79
CA ILE A 357 32.05 4.63 9.79
C ILE A 357 31.45 5.93 9.27
N ALA A 358 30.17 5.92 8.91
CA ALA A 358 29.46 7.11 8.42
C ALA A 358 29.34 8.21 9.49
N GLY A 359 29.14 7.82 10.76
CA GLY A 359 29.02 8.73 11.90
C GLY A 359 30.34 9.44 12.28
N GLN A 360 31.47 9.11 11.65
CA GLN A 360 32.72 9.86 11.85
C GLN A 360 32.58 11.35 11.46
N ALA A 361 31.66 11.68 10.54
CA ALA A 361 31.35 13.06 10.18
C ALA A 361 30.68 13.83 11.35
N GLU A 362 29.81 13.17 12.12
CA GLU A 362 29.06 13.79 13.22
C GLU A 362 29.97 14.02 14.45
N ALA A 363 30.96 13.16 14.66
CA ALA A 363 31.92 13.33 15.74
C ALA A 363 32.78 14.58 15.57
N LEU A 364 33.03 15.03 14.34
CA LEU A 364 33.72 16.32 14.06
C LEU A 364 32.87 17.55 14.39
N HIS A 365 31.55 17.41 14.49
CA HIS A 365 30.62 18.49 14.86
C HIS A 365 30.15 18.42 16.33
N ALA A 366 30.36 17.30 17.00
CA ALA A 366 29.91 17.09 18.38
C ALA A 366 30.80 17.73 19.45
N ASP A 367 31.99 18.24 19.09
CA ASP A 367 32.88 18.98 20.01
C ASP A 367 32.46 20.43 20.25
N THR A 368 31.33 20.87 19.68
CA THR A 368 30.74 22.18 19.95
C THR A 368 29.45 22.03 20.77
N ALA A 369 29.62 22.09 22.10
CA ALA A 369 28.58 22.40 23.11
C ALA A 369 27.40 21.41 23.19
N VAL A 370 27.54 20.40 24.04
CA VAL A 370 26.38 19.75 24.68
C VAL A 370 25.62 20.80 25.48
N ARG A 371 24.59 21.41 24.90
CA ARG A 371 23.58 22.15 25.68
C ARG A 371 22.67 21.10 26.30
N THR A 372 22.89 20.84 27.56
CA THR A 372 21.97 20.05 28.39
C THR A 372 20.64 20.82 28.50
N ILE A 373 19.63 20.36 27.80
CA ILE A 373 18.24 20.82 27.99
C ILE A 373 17.71 19.97 29.14
N GLY A 374 17.82 20.48 30.36
CA GLY A 374 17.28 19.92 31.58
C GLY A 374 16.95 21.03 32.55
N PHE A 375 15.88 20.87 33.32
CA PHE A 375 15.52 21.81 34.42
C PHE A 375 16.65 21.83 35.42
N ARG A 376 17.24 23.04 35.68
CA ARG A 376 18.18 23.26 36.78
C ARG A 376 17.44 22.98 38.08
N GLN A 377 17.87 21.99 38.86
CA GLN A 377 17.57 21.97 40.30
C GLN A 377 18.24 23.17 40.95
N GLN A 378 17.46 24.02 41.59
CA GLN A 378 17.97 25.09 42.42
C GLN A 378 18.65 24.40 43.61
N GLU A 379 19.93 24.70 43.81
CA GLU A 379 20.63 24.38 45.07
C GLU A 379 19.97 25.12 46.22
N PRO A 380 19.77 24.49 47.39
CA PRO A 380 19.26 25.17 48.56
C PRO A 380 20.28 26.21 49.03
N LEU A 381 19.81 27.45 49.24
CA LEU A 381 20.56 28.49 49.89
C LEU A 381 20.85 28.03 51.33
N GLU A 382 22.11 27.80 51.66
CA GLU A 382 22.57 27.69 53.06
C GLU A 382 22.45 29.06 53.73
N ASN A 383 21.73 29.07 54.85
CA ASN A 383 21.73 30.16 55.84
C ASN A 383 22.83 29.96 56.89
#